data_6c5efe2a8b52b53ce2a887d5e063ae42
#
_entry.id   6c5efe2a8b52b53ce2a887d5e063ae42
#
_cell.length_a   1.000
_cell.length_b   1.000
_cell.length_c   1.000
_cell.angle_alpha   90.00
_cell.angle_beta   90.00
_cell.angle_gamma   90.00
#
_symmetry.space_group_name_H-M   'P 1'
#
loop_
_entity.id
_entity.type
_entity.pdbx_description
1 polymer ?
#
loop_
_entity_poly.entity_id
_entity_poly.type
_entity_poly.pdbx_seq_one_letter_code
_entity_poly.pdbx_strand_id
1 'polypeptide(L)'
;NSGTVLYPVYPNLAGNETNIYFTLDNIEKMTLTIMNEQGVIMDSPFKSKLYASGQHITKLNTQDYKSGFYFVILDNGIKKMTQKFVITR
;
A
#
# COMPACT_ATOMS: atom_id res chain seq x y z
N ASN A 1 21.04 -2.93 6.98
CA ASN A 1 20.07 -1.89 6.74
C ASN A 1 19.30 -2.13 5.45
N SER A 2 18.01 -2.18 5.55
CA SER A 2 17.17 -2.34 4.39
C SER A 2 16.78 -0.97 3.85
N GLY A 3 16.99 -0.74 2.55
CA GLY A 3 16.51 0.45 1.89
C GLY A 3 15.05 0.36 1.49
N THR A 4 14.36 -0.69 1.90
CA THR A 4 12.94 -0.85 1.59
C THR A 4 12.11 0.03 2.51
N VAL A 5 11.34 0.93 1.92
CA VAL A 5 10.54 1.90 2.67
C VAL A 5 9.15 1.96 2.05
N LEU A 6 8.14 1.88 2.88
CA LEU A 6 6.77 2.19 2.51
C LEU A 6 6.46 3.57 3.06
N TYR A 7 6.18 4.52 2.18
CA TYR A 7 5.90 5.89 2.58
C TYR A 7 4.45 6.04 3.01
N PRO A 8 4.15 7.09 3.80
CA PRO A 8 2.75 7.39 4.13
C PRO A 8 1.92 7.53 2.86
N VAL A 9 0.68 7.05 2.93
CA VAL A 9 -0.23 7.12 1.79
C VAL A 9 -0.62 8.57 1.54
N TYR A 10 -0.52 9.01 0.30
CA TYR A 10 -0.73 10.40 -0.02
C TYR A 10 -1.60 10.53 -1.28
N PRO A 11 -2.63 11.34 -1.23
CA PRO A 11 -3.13 12.09 -0.08
C PRO A 11 -3.75 11.18 0.97
N ASN A 12 -3.55 11.53 2.25
CA ASN A 12 -4.06 10.75 3.37
C ASN A 12 -5.58 10.79 3.45
N LEU A 13 -6.17 11.97 3.17
CA LEU A 13 -7.62 12.10 2.98
C LEU A 13 -7.91 11.80 1.53
N ALA A 14 -8.17 10.54 1.24
CA ALA A 14 -8.34 10.10 -0.14
C ALA A 14 -9.76 10.41 -0.63
N GLY A 15 -9.86 10.88 -1.88
CA GLY A 15 -11.12 11.01 -2.58
C GLY A 15 -11.40 9.73 -3.35
N ASN A 16 -11.35 9.82 -4.69
CA ASN A 16 -11.61 8.67 -5.55
C ASN A 16 -10.36 7.82 -5.81
N GLU A 17 -9.18 8.37 -5.54
CA GLU A 17 -7.94 7.60 -5.69
C GLU A 17 -6.86 8.15 -4.77
N THR A 18 -5.89 7.31 -4.48
CA THR A 18 -4.71 7.71 -3.73
C THR A 18 -3.49 7.01 -4.31
N ASN A 19 -2.30 7.47 -3.92
CA ASN A 19 -1.05 6.93 -4.40
C ASN A 19 -0.32 6.26 -3.26
N ILE A 20 0.27 5.12 -3.58
CA ILE A 20 1.09 4.36 -2.64
C ILE A 20 2.51 4.36 -3.20
N TYR A 21 3.45 4.92 -2.43
CA TYR A 21 4.85 5.05 -2.81
C TYR A 21 5.68 4.11 -1.99
N PHE A 22 6.61 3.43 -2.63
CA PHE A 22 7.59 2.63 -1.89
C PHE A 22 8.91 2.59 -2.66
N THR A 23 9.99 2.32 -1.93
CA THR A 23 11.31 2.13 -2.53
C THR A 23 11.86 0.78 -2.11
N LEU A 24 12.59 0.16 -3.02
CA LEU A 24 13.25 -1.11 -2.78
C LEU A 24 14.76 -0.92 -2.91
N ASP A 25 15.48 -1.57 -2.00
CA ASP A 25 16.94 -1.58 -2.02
C ASP A 25 17.47 -2.57 -3.05
N ASN A 26 16.75 -3.66 -3.24
CA ASN A 26 17.11 -4.73 -4.16
C ASN A 26 15.90 -5.15 -4.96
N ILE A 27 16.13 -5.90 -6.04
CA ILE A 27 15.02 -6.52 -6.76
C ILE A 27 14.34 -7.54 -5.84
N GLU A 28 13.01 -7.45 -5.72
CA GLU A 28 12.24 -8.30 -4.81
C GLU A 28 10.84 -8.54 -5.35
N LYS A 29 10.26 -9.66 -4.91
CA LYS A 29 8.84 -9.92 -5.13
C LYS A 29 8.07 -9.31 -3.98
N MET A 30 7.07 -8.50 -4.31
CA MET A 30 6.29 -7.78 -3.31
C MET A 30 4.81 -8.08 -3.47
N THR A 31 4.11 -8.05 -2.34
CA THR A 31 2.66 -8.16 -2.27
C THR A 31 2.11 -6.93 -1.58
N LEU A 32 1.08 -6.34 -2.16
CA LEU A 32 0.40 -5.19 -1.57
C LEU A 32 -1.02 -5.59 -1.23
N THR A 33 -1.42 -5.31 0.01
CA THR A 33 -2.75 -5.65 0.51
C THR A 33 -3.37 -4.41 1.14
N ILE A 34 -4.65 -4.21 0.87
CA ILE A 34 -5.42 -3.13 1.47
C ILE A 34 -6.46 -3.76 2.38
N MET A 35 -6.48 -3.35 3.65
CA MET A 35 -7.44 -3.85 4.63
C MET A 35 -8.24 -2.71 5.22
N ASN A 36 -9.49 -3.01 5.61
CA ASN A 36 -10.28 -2.05 6.36
C ASN A 36 -9.96 -2.15 7.86
N GLU A 37 -10.62 -1.32 8.65
CA GLU A 37 -10.36 -1.26 10.08
C GLU A 37 -10.77 -2.52 10.85
N GLN A 38 -11.56 -3.39 10.23
CA GLN A 38 -11.94 -4.67 10.82
C GLN A 38 -11.02 -5.81 10.40
N GLY A 39 -9.97 -5.51 9.62
CA GLY A 39 -9.04 -6.50 9.15
C GLY A 39 -9.49 -7.27 7.92
N VAL A 40 -10.55 -6.81 7.26
CA VAL A 40 -11.04 -7.44 6.04
C VAL A 40 -10.25 -6.93 4.85
N ILE A 41 -9.76 -7.83 4.02
CA ILE A 41 -9.01 -7.47 2.82
C ILE A 41 -9.97 -6.87 1.80
N MET A 42 -9.69 -5.63 1.43
CA MET A 42 -10.52 -4.88 0.46
C MET A 42 -9.99 -5.04 -0.95
N ASP A 43 -8.68 -5.14 -1.10
CA ASP A 43 -8.03 -5.21 -2.39
C ASP A 43 -6.62 -5.75 -2.22
N SER A 44 -6.09 -6.28 -3.30
CA SER A 44 -4.72 -6.75 -3.35
C SER A 44 -4.16 -6.37 -4.73
N PRO A 45 -3.71 -5.12 -4.88
CA PRO A 45 -3.30 -4.60 -6.19
C PRO A 45 -2.26 -5.44 -6.89
N PHE A 46 -1.35 -6.05 -6.13
CA PHE A 46 -0.42 -7.02 -6.71
C PHE A 46 -0.01 -8.05 -5.67
N LYS A 47 0.29 -9.25 -6.14
CA LYS A 47 0.75 -10.37 -5.31
C LYS A 47 2.01 -10.96 -5.91
N SER A 48 3.06 -11.06 -5.10
CA SER A 48 4.32 -11.67 -5.52
C SER A 48 4.81 -11.13 -6.86
N LYS A 49 4.63 -9.83 -7.05
CA LYS A 49 5.08 -9.18 -8.28
C LYS A 49 6.53 -8.75 -8.13
N LEU A 50 7.31 -9.04 -9.15
CA LEU A 50 8.74 -8.70 -9.14
C LEU A 50 8.91 -7.23 -9.49
N TYR A 51 9.62 -6.51 -8.61
CA TYR A 51 9.96 -5.11 -8.81
C TYR A 51 11.47 -4.94 -8.76
N ALA A 52 11.99 -4.09 -9.64
CA ALA A 52 13.40 -3.71 -9.59
C ALA A 52 13.67 -2.83 -8.38
N SER A 53 14.93 -2.68 -8.03
CA SER A 53 15.33 -1.70 -7.01
C SER A 53 14.94 -0.30 -7.50
N GLY A 54 14.69 0.61 -6.54
CA GLY A 54 14.33 1.97 -6.84
C GLY A 54 12.95 2.34 -6.34
N GLN A 55 12.43 3.43 -6.85
CA GLN A 55 11.19 4.03 -6.41
C GLN A 55 10.02 3.56 -7.27
N HIS A 56 8.91 3.27 -6.61
CA HIS A 56 7.71 2.79 -7.29
C HIS A 56 6.48 3.52 -6.78
N ILE A 57 5.49 3.64 -7.66
CA ILE A 57 4.19 4.23 -7.35
C ILE A 57 3.11 3.25 -7.78
N THR A 58 2.10 3.09 -6.92
CA THR A 58 0.89 2.34 -7.25
C THR A 58 -0.31 3.22 -6.97
N LYS A 59 -1.18 3.37 -7.96
CA LYS A 59 -2.44 4.07 -7.77
C LYS A 59 -3.49 3.12 -7.24
N LEU A 60 -4.24 3.57 -6.26
CA LEU A 60 -5.33 2.82 -5.67
C LEU A 60 -6.63 3.56 -5.93
N ASN A 61 -7.57 2.90 -6.57
CA ASN A 61 -8.90 3.46 -6.77
C ASN A 61 -9.73 3.21 -5.51
N THR A 62 -10.13 4.28 -4.84
CA THR A 62 -10.86 4.21 -3.58
C THR A 62 -12.30 4.62 -3.74
N GLN A 63 -12.80 4.68 -4.96
CA GLN A 63 -14.14 5.19 -5.23
C GLN A 63 -15.23 4.42 -4.48
N ASP A 64 -15.07 3.13 -4.32
CA ASP A 64 -16.07 2.28 -3.67
C ASP A 64 -15.81 2.08 -2.19
N TYR A 65 -14.79 2.73 -1.64
CA TYR A 65 -14.45 2.60 -0.22
C TYR A 65 -15.31 3.54 0.60
N LYS A 66 -15.85 3.02 1.68
CA LYS A 66 -16.63 3.83 2.63
C LYS A 66 -15.70 4.65 3.50
N SER A 67 -16.26 5.69 4.15
CA SER A 67 -15.50 6.47 5.11
C SER A 67 -14.96 5.57 6.23
N GLY A 68 -13.74 5.80 6.62
CA GLY A 68 -13.12 5.03 7.71
C GLY A 68 -11.62 4.94 7.55
N PHE A 69 -11.02 4.10 8.38
CA PHE A 69 -9.58 3.85 8.36
C PHE A 69 -9.26 2.63 7.54
N TYR A 70 -8.17 2.70 6.82
CA TYR A 70 -7.69 1.60 5.99
C TYR A 70 -6.19 1.44 6.19
N PHE A 71 -5.70 0.25 5.93
CA PHE A 71 -4.28 -0.07 6.07
C PHE A 71 -3.72 -0.57 4.75
N VAL A 72 -2.54 -0.07 4.41
CA VAL A 72 -1.74 -0.54 3.28
C VAL A 72 -0.63 -1.39 3.85
N ILE A 73 -0.54 -2.63 3.41
CA ILE A 73 0.48 -3.57 3.89
C ILE A 73 1.34 -3.99 2.71
N LEU A 74 2.63 -3.67 2.79
CA LEU A 74 3.61 -4.08 1.79
C LEU A 74 4.46 -5.18 2.39
N ASP A 75 4.56 -6.31 1.68
CA ASP A 75 5.10 -7.53 2.22
C ASP A 75 6.00 -8.21 1.18
N ASN A 76 7.19 -8.62 1.58
CA ASN A 76 8.09 -9.38 0.71
C ASN A 76 8.17 -10.87 1.09
N GLY A 77 7.28 -11.33 1.97
CA GLY A 77 7.27 -12.70 2.46
C GLY A 77 8.04 -12.89 3.75
N ILE A 78 8.90 -11.95 4.09
CA ILE A 78 9.72 -12.01 5.32
C ILE A 78 9.38 -10.83 6.21
N LYS A 79 9.22 -9.66 5.63
CA LYS A 79 9.02 -8.41 6.35
C LYS A 79 7.76 -7.72 5.84
N LYS A 80 6.98 -7.18 6.77
CA LYS A 80 5.78 -6.41 6.45
C LYS A 80 5.95 -4.98 6.91
N MET A 81 5.47 -4.05 6.09
CA MET A 81 5.39 -2.65 6.45
C MET A 81 3.95 -2.19 6.27
N THR A 82 3.47 -1.35 7.18
CA THR A 82 2.08 -0.94 7.20
C THR A 82 1.99 0.58 7.29
N GLN A 83 1.09 1.16 6.51
CA GLN A 83 0.70 2.56 6.62
C GLN A 83 -0.81 2.65 6.71
N LYS A 84 -1.29 3.61 7.47
CA LYS A 84 -2.71 3.85 7.65
C LYS A 84 -3.14 5.05 6.83
N PHE A 85 -4.33 4.99 6.25
CA PHE A 85 -4.91 6.16 5.60
C PHE A 85 -6.40 6.24 5.93
N VAL A 86 -6.95 7.42 5.73
CA VAL A 86 -8.33 7.72 6.10
C VAL A 86 -9.09 8.14 4.85
N ILE A 87 -10.30 7.63 4.71
CA ILE A 87 -11.22 8.07 3.67
C ILE A 87 -12.35 8.82 4.33
N THR A 88 -12.60 10.03 3.85
CA THR A 88 -13.69 10.88 4.33
C THR A 88 -14.63 11.17 3.18
N ARG A 89 -15.90 10.83 3.35
CA ARG A 89 -16.93 11.09 2.33
C ARG A 89 -18.12 11.83 2.90
#